data_4df8494b8f0bd2034bde371c19fc1de5
#
_entry.id   4df8494b8f0bd2034bde371c19fc1de5
#
_cell.length_a   1.000
_cell.length_b   1.000
_cell.length_c   1.000
_cell.angle_alpha   90.00
_cell.angle_beta   90.00
_cell.angle_gamma   90.00
#
_symmetry.space_group_name_H-M   'P 1'
#
loop_
_entity.id
_entity.type
_entity.pdbx_description
1 polymer ?
#
loop_
_entity_poly.entity_id
_entity_poly.type
_entity_poly.pdbx_seq_one_letter_code
_entity_poly.pdbx_strand_id
1 'polypeptide(L)'
;VIAMFCSSMNAVIENRFNLPPFLVTLAMQQVFRGVLMLLSNGSPISNLNEGIIFMGQGYIGPIPFSVLLMVIFIVAGHIIFSRTQFGRNVIAVGGNPDAARVSGIHVERTRVYVSALLGFTIAIMALVSCGRVASAQTTLGGDTVMDIIAAVVIGGTPMGGGSGTVGGTLFGCLVIGLISNGLNLLKVSSYWQMVSKGVIILVAVVLDVYSERIYERMRNKE
;
A
#
# COMPACT_ATOMS: atom_id res chain seq x y z
N VAL A 1 -7.41 -1.05 15.51
CA VAL A 1 -8.44 0.02 15.67
C VAL A 1 -7.83 1.38 15.33
N ILE A 2 -6.71 1.81 15.97
CA ILE A 2 -6.10 3.14 15.75
C ILE A 2 -5.73 3.37 14.28
N ALA A 3 -5.06 2.43 13.61
CA ALA A 3 -4.68 2.58 12.22
C ALA A 3 -5.90 2.67 11.29
N MET A 4 -6.97 1.91 11.55
CA MET A 4 -8.22 2.03 10.82
C MET A 4 -8.87 3.40 11.01
N PHE A 5 -8.87 3.90 12.24
CA PHE A 5 -9.39 5.23 12.55
C PHE A 5 -8.61 6.33 11.83
N CYS A 6 -7.28 6.31 11.94
CA CYS A 6 -6.41 7.28 11.27
C CYS A 6 -6.57 7.26 9.75
N SER A 7 -6.64 6.06 9.16
CA SER A 7 -6.83 5.92 7.72
C SER A 7 -8.21 6.39 7.27
N SER A 8 -9.28 6.07 8.01
CA SER A 8 -10.64 6.55 7.73
C SER A 8 -10.75 8.07 7.88
N MET A 9 -10.05 8.66 8.85
CA MET A 9 -10.00 10.10 9.04
C MET A 9 -9.41 10.81 7.82
N ASN A 10 -8.35 10.24 7.20
CA ASN A 10 -7.80 10.78 5.96
C ASN A 10 -8.85 10.82 4.85
N ALA A 11 -9.63 9.75 4.66
CA ALA A 11 -10.68 9.71 3.65
C ALA A 11 -11.83 10.70 3.96
N VAL A 12 -12.15 10.92 5.22
CA VAL A 12 -13.17 11.93 5.60
C VAL A 12 -12.67 13.34 5.28
N ILE A 13 -11.41 13.67 5.58
CA ILE A 13 -10.80 14.95 5.24
C ILE A 13 -10.78 15.15 3.72
N GLU A 14 -10.34 14.13 2.96
CA GLU A 14 -10.34 14.13 1.50
C GLU A 14 -11.73 14.43 0.92
N ASN A 15 -12.75 13.71 1.39
CA ASN A 15 -14.13 13.88 0.94
C ASN A 15 -14.71 15.25 1.34
N ARG A 16 -14.40 15.74 2.54
CA ARG A 16 -14.95 17.00 3.08
C ARG A 16 -14.44 18.22 2.35
N PHE A 17 -13.16 18.22 1.99
CA PHE A 17 -12.46 19.35 1.38
C PHE A 17 -12.17 19.17 -0.11
N ASN A 18 -12.58 18.05 -0.72
CA ASN A 18 -12.31 17.68 -2.12
C ASN A 18 -10.81 17.80 -2.47
N LEU A 19 -9.93 17.40 -1.55
CA LEU A 19 -8.50 17.46 -1.73
C LEU A 19 -8.00 16.21 -2.47
N PRO A 20 -6.89 16.32 -3.24
CA PRO A 20 -6.24 15.15 -3.80
C PRO A 20 -5.78 14.18 -2.71
N PRO A 21 -6.12 12.87 -2.79
CA PRO A 21 -5.79 11.87 -1.76
C PRO A 21 -4.30 11.84 -1.41
N PHE A 22 -3.45 11.99 -2.41
CA PHE A 22 -2.00 11.98 -2.25
C PHE A 22 -1.49 13.11 -1.32
N LEU A 23 -2.03 14.32 -1.46
CA LEU A 23 -1.63 15.45 -0.60
C LEU A 23 -2.08 15.26 0.85
N VAL A 24 -3.30 14.79 1.06
CA VAL A 24 -3.84 14.53 2.40
C VAL A 24 -3.03 13.46 3.10
N THR A 25 -2.75 12.36 2.43
CA THR A 25 -1.99 11.24 3.02
C THR A 25 -0.55 11.62 3.34
N LEU A 26 0.14 12.37 2.49
CA LEU A 26 1.49 12.88 2.77
C LEU A 26 1.52 13.84 3.95
N ALA A 27 0.57 14.78 4.02
CA ALA A 27 0.48 15.72 5.14
C ALA A 27 0.23 14.97 6.47
N MET A 28 -0.74 14.05 6.48
CA MET A 28 -1.06 13.26 7.67
C MET A 28 0.03 12.30 8.07
N GLN A 29 0.82 11.77 7.12
CA GLN A 29 2.03 10.99 7.42
C GLN A 29 3.01 11.79 8.28
N GLN A 30 3.25 13.06 7.97
CA GLN A 30 4.14 13.91 8.75
C GLN A 30 3.56 14.22 10.14
N VAL A 31 2.25 14.46 10.22
CA VAL A 31 1.56 14.66 11.51
C VAL A 31 1.69 13.43 12.40
N PHE A 32 1.36 12.24 11.89
CA PHE A 32 1.45 10.99 12.66
C PHE A 32 2.90 10.67 13.06
N ARG A 33 3.86 10.92 12.18
CA ARG A 33 5.28 10.76 12.50
C ARG A 33 5.73 11.71 13.60
N GLY A 34 5.30 12.97 13.55
CA GLY A 34 5.58 13.95 14.58
C GLY A 34 5.01 13.55 15.95
N VAL A 35 3.73 13.13 15.97
CA VAL A 35 3.07 12.63 17.19
C VAL A 35 3.79 11.40 17.75
N LEU A 36 4.16 10.45 16.86
CA LEU A 36 4.89 9.26 17.27
C LEU A 36 6.24 9.60 17.91
N MET A 37 6.98 10.53 17.31
CA MET A 37 8.27 11.00 17.87
C MET A 37 8.11 11.70 19.22
N LEU A 38 7.07 12.50 19.40
CA LEU A 38 6.75 13.14 20.69
C LEU A 38 6.42 12.11 21.77
N LEU A 39 5.62 11.07 21.43
CA LEU A 39 5.23 10.04 22.39
C LEU A 39 6.38 9.10 22.77
N SER A 40 7.28 8.79 21.81
CA SER A 40 8.41 7.88 22.02
C SER A 40 9.70 8.57 22.45
N ASN A 41 9.73 9.91 22.51
CA ASN A 41 10.95 10.73 22.67
C ASN A 41 12.05 10.30 21.65
N GLY A 42 11.65 9.89 20.46
CA GLY A 42 12.55 9.42 19.40
C GLY A 42 13.24 8.08 19.67
N SER A 43 12.98 7.46 20.81
CA SER A 43 13.63 6.19 21.20
C SER A 43 12.87 4.98 20.70
N PRO A 44 13.55 3.91 20.26
CA PRO A 44 12.90 2.66 19.90
C PRO A 44 12.32 1.99 21.16
N ILE A 45 11.12 1.41 21.04
CA ILE A 45 10.48 0.65 22.10
C ILE A 45 10.89 -0.81 21.92
N SER A 46 11.68 -1.31 22.85
CA SER A 46 12.09 -2.71 22.98
C SER A 46 11.14 -3.46 23.93
N ASN A 47 11.32 -4.76 24.07
CA ASN A 47 10.49 -5.65 24.91
C ASN A 47 9.04 -5.72 24.43
N LEU A 48 8.86 -6.03 23.16
CA LEU A 48 7.54 -6.32 22.61
C LEU A 48 6.98 -7.63 23.17
N ASN A 49 5.66 -7.70 23.25
CA ASN A 49 4.96 -8.93 23.66
C ASN A 49 5.36 -10.10 22.73
N GLU A 50 5.55 -11.29 23.30
CA GLU A 50 5.91 -12.53 22.57
C GLU A 50 4.97 -12.82 21.40
N GLY A 51 3.68 -12.50 21.51
CA GLY A 51 2.72 -12.65 20.43
C GLY A 51 3.05 -11.77 19.22
N ILE A 52 3.58 -10.56 19.41
CA ILE A 52 4.00 -9.67 18.31
C ILE A 52 5.28 -10.21 17.66
N ILE A 53 6.23 -10.68 18.48
CA ILE A 53 7.47 -11.29 17.99
C ILE A 53 7.14 -12.55 17.17
N PHE A 54 6.20 -13.37 17.63
CA PHE A 54 5.75 -14.54 16.90
C PHE A 54 5.13 -14.20 15.54
N MET A 55 4.39 -13.10 15.42
CA MET A 55 3.83 -12.65 14.12
C MET A 55 4.92 -12.35 13.08
N GLY A 56 6.08 -11.84 13.50
CA GLY A 56 7.20 -11.50 12.61
C GLY A 56 8.24 -12.60 12.40
N GLN A 57 8.54 -13.36 13.46
CA GLN A 57 9.62 -14.35 13.48
C GLN A 57 9.14 -15.78 13.72
N GLY A 58 7.85 -15.98 14.08
CA GLY A 58 7.29 -17.29 14.39
C GLY A 58 7.23 -18.20 13.16
N TYR A 59 7.25 -19.50 13.43
CA TYR A 59 7.10 -20.56 12.45
C TYR A 59 5.94 -21.46 12.82
N ILE A 60 5.18 -21.91 11.83
CA ILE A 60 4.20 -22.98 11.96
C ILE A 60 4.71 -24.15 11.11
N GLY A 61 5.35 -25.13 11.75
CA GLY A 61 6.11 -26.16 11.04
C GLY A 61 7.27 -25.56 10.24
N PRO A 62 7.43 -25.87 8.95
CA PRO A 62 8.50 -25.32 8.13
C PRO A 62 8.20 -23.91 7.56
N ILE A 63 6.97 -23.39 7.76
CA ILE A 63 6.50 -22.16 7.10
C ILE A 63 6.55 -20.99 8.08
N PRO A 64 7.20 -19.84 7.72
CA PRO A 64 7.12 -18.63 8.52
C PRO A 64 5.68 -18.11 8.63
N PHE A 65 5.26 -17.69 9.83
CA PHE A 65 3.92 -17.18 10.07
C PHE A 65 3.57 -15.97 9.18
N SER A 66 4.55 -15.11 8.89
CA SER A 66 4.38 -13.97 7.98
C SER A 66 4.01 -14.37 6.55
N VAL A 67 4.50 -15.53 6.07
CA VAL A 67 4.13 -16.07 4.75
C VAL A 67 2.68 -16.56 4.75
N LEU A 68 2.25 -17.21 5.83
CA LEU A 68 0.86 -17.64 5.97
C LEU A 68 -0.09 -16.45 5.96
N LEU A 69 0.24 -15.40 6.70
CA LEU A 69 -0.52 -14.15 6.68
C LEU A 69 -0.57 -13.55 5.26
N MET A 70 0.55 -13.50 4.56
CA MET A 70 0.59 -13.01 3.17
C MET A 70 -0.39 -13.77 2.28
N VAL A 71 -0.40 -15.10 2.33
CA VAL A 71 -1.31 -15.93 1.53
C VAL A 71 -2.77 -15.65 1.89
N ILE A 72 -3.09 -15.55 3.18
CA ILE A 72 -4.45 -15.21 3.64
C ILE A 72 -4.89 -13.86 3.06
N PHE A 73 -4.03 -12.84 3.11
CA PHE A 73 -4.36 -11.51 2.58
C PHE A 73 -4.50 -11.50 1.06
N ILE A 74 -3.68 -12.24 0.33
CA ILE A 74 -3.79 -12.38 -1.13
C ILE A 74 -5.12 -13.02 -1.50
N VAL A 75 -5.48 -14.13 -0.85
CA VAL A 75 -6.74 -14.84 -1.13
C VAL A 75 -7.94 -13.97 -0.74
N ALA A 76 -7.93 -13.38 0.45
CA ALA A 76 -9.00 -12.48 0.90
C ALA A 76 -9.13 -11.26 -0.02
N GLY A 77 -8.03 -10.63 -0.39
CA GLY A 77 -8.00 -9.51 -1.34
C GLY A 77 -8.55 -9.91 -2.70
N HIS A 78 -8.12 -11.05 -3.23
CA HIS A 78 -8.62 -11.56 -4.51
C HIS A 78 -10.14 -11.79 -4.47
N ILE A 79 -10.67 -12.39 -3.42
CA ILE A 79 -12.11 -12.62 -3.25
C ILE A 79 -12.84 -11.27 -3.14
N ILE A 80 -12.36 -10.35 -2.29
CA ILE A 80 -12.99 -9.05 -2.09
C ILE A 80 -13.06 -8.26 -3.40
N PHE A 81 -11.94 -8.13 -4.12
CA PHE A 81 -11.88 -7.32 -5.33
C PHE A 81 -12.54 -7.98 -6.55
N SER A 82 -12.39 -9.31 -6.73
CA SER A 82 -12.86 -10.00 -7.93
C SER A 82 -14.29 -10.54 -7.81
N ARG A 83 -14.76 -10.84 -6.60
CA ARG A 83 -16.02 -11.56 -6.41
C ARG A 83 -17.12 -10.75 -5.69
N THR A 84 -16.80 -9.62 -5.06
CA THR A 84 -17.81 -8.84 -4.31
C THR A 84 -18.29 -7.60 -5.07
N GLN A 85 -19.47 -7.11 -4.69
CA GLN A 85 -19.99 -5.83 -5.16
C GLN A 85 -19.10 -4.66 -4.71
N PHE A 86 -18.49 -4.78 -3.53
CA PHE A 86 -17.55 -3.79 -3.01
C PHE A 86 -16.37 -3.58 -3.96
N GLY A 87 -15.72 -4.64 -4.43
CA GLY A 87 -14.60 -4.55 -5.37
C GLY A 87 -15.00 -3.88 -6.69
N ARG A 88 -16.19 -4.22 -7.24
CA ARG A 88 -16.71 -3.55 -8.45
C ARG A 88 -16.94 -2.07 -8.23
N ASN A 89 -17.51 -1.69 -7.07
CA ASN A 89 -17.75 -0.28 -6.74
C ASN A 89 -16.41 0.48 -6.61
N VAL A 90 -15.37 -0.13 -6.01
CA VAL A 90 -14.05 0.47 -5.88
C VAL A 90 -13.44 0.76 -7.26
N ILE A 91 -13.49 -0.20 -8.18
CA ILE A 91 -13.01 -0.03 -9.56
C ILE A 91 -13.79 1.06 -10.29
N ALA A 92 -15.12 1.08 -10.17
CA ALA A 92 -15.97 2.09 -10.79
C ALA A 92 -15.67 3.50 -10.27
N VAL A 93 -15.54 3.66 -8.96
CA VAL A 93 -15.20 4.95 -8.32
C VAL A 93 -13.78 5.40 -8.70
N GLY A 94 -12.82 4.47 -8.82
CA GLY A 94 -11.46 4.77 -9.25
C GLY A 94 -11.37 5.20 -10.72
N GLY A 95 -12.20 4.62 -11.59
CA GLY A 95 -12.21 4.94 -13.03
C GLY A 95 -12.87 6.28 -13.35
N ASN A 96 -14.06 6.52 -12.80
CA ASN A 96 -14.76 7.80 -12.96
C ASN A 96 -15.73 8.01 -11.79
N PRO A 97 -15.38 8.85 -10.81
CA PRO A 97 -16.21 9.12 -9.64
C PRO A 97 -17.59 9.72 -10.00
N ASP A 98 -17.66 10.56 -11.03
CA ASP A 98 -18.90 11.22 -11.42
C ASP A 98 -19.86 10.24 -12.11
N ALA A 99 -19.37 9.41 -13.01
CA ALA A 99 -20.15 8.34 -13.62
C ALA A 99 -20.63 7.31 -12.58
N ALA A 100 -19.78 6.96 -11.61
CA ALA A 100 -20.15 6.09 -10.50
C ALA A 100 -21.28 6.69 -9.65
N ARG A 101 -21.23 8.00 -9.37
CA ARG A 101 -22.28 8.71 -8.62
C ARG A 101 -23.62 8.69 -9.36
N VAL A 102 -23.62 8.96 -10.67
CA VAL A 102 -24.83 8.89 -11.51
C VAL A 102 -25.40 7.46 -11.55
N SER A 103 -24.54 6.45 -11.47
CA SER A 103 -24.94 5.03 -11.40
C SER A 103 -25.43 4.61 -10.01
N GLY A 104 -25.60 5.54 -9.05
CA GLY A 104 -26.11 5.27 -7.71
C GLY A 104 -25.07 4.75 -6.71
N ILE A 105 -23.77 4.77 -7.04
CA ILE A 105 -22.70 4.37 -6.13
C ILE A 105 -22.37 5.54 -5.21
N HIS A 106 -22.36 5.30 -3.90
CA HIS A 106 -21.98 6.29 -2.89
C HIS A 106 -20.44 6.42 -2.83
N VAL A 107 -19.88 7.32 -3.63
CA VAL A 107 -18.42 7.54 -3.78
C VAL A 107 -17.75 7.78 -2.44
N GLU A 108 -18.28 8.69 -1.62
CA GLU A 108 -17.71 9.07 -0.33
C GLU A 108 -17.65 7.89 0.64
N ARG A 109 -18.72 7.10 0.73
CA ARG A 109 -18.76 5.89 1.57
C ARG A 109 -17.77 4.83 1.08
N THR A 110 -17.70 4.63 -0.24
CA THR A 110 -16.77 3.67 -0.83
C THR A 110 -15.32 4.03 -0.48
N ARG A 111 -14.92 5.31 -0.59
CA ARG A 111 -13.59 5.80 -0.20
C ARG A 111 -13.29 5.55 1.28
N VAL A 112 -14.23 5.83 2.18
CA VAL A 112 -14.05 5.58 3.62
C VAL A 112 -13.87 4.09 3.91
N TYR A 113 -14.66 3.20 3.27
CA TYR A 113 -14.52 1.75 3.47
C TYR A 113 -13.19 1.23 2.92
N VAL A 114 -12.73 1.72 1.78
CA VAL A 114 -11.39 1.38 1.23
C VAL A 114 -10.31 1.80 2.20
N SER A 115 -10.38 3.02 2.72
CA SER A 115 -9.40 3.54 3.69
C SER A 115 -9.43 2.79 5.01
N ALA A 116 -10.62 2.36 5.48
CA ALA A 116 -10.72 1.52 6.68
C ALA A 116 -10.05 0.15 6.46
N LEU A 117 -10.29 -0.48 5.31
CA LEU A 117 -9.65 -1.74 4.93
C LEU A 117 -8.13 -1.59 4.81
N LEU A 118 -7.68 -0.49 4.19
CA LEU A 118 -6.26 -0.15 4.11
C LEU A 118 -5.65 0.01 5.50
N GLY A 119 -6.31 0.75 6.41
CA GLY A 119 -5.85 0.91 7.78
C GLY A 119 -5.77 -0.41 8.56
N PHE A 120 -6.67 -1.36 8.27
CA PHE A 120 -6.60 -2.71 8.84
C PHE A 120 -5.37 -3.47 8.35
N THR A 121 -5.11 -3.47 7.05
CA THR A 121 -3.93 -4.15 6.47
C THR A 121 -2.62 -3.53 6.95
N ILE A 122 -2.55 -2.19 7.04
CA ILE A 122 -1.40 -1.46 7.58
C ILE A 122 -1.14 -1.85 9.05
N ALA A 123 -2.19 -1.98 9.87
CA ALA A 123 -2.03 -2.39 11.26
C ALA A 123 -1.34 -3.76 11.39
N ILE A 124 -1.76 -4.73 10.58
CA ILE A 124 -1.16 -6.07 10.59
C ILE A 124 0.27 -6.04 10.05
N MET A 125 0.51 -5.30 8.96
CA MET A 125 1.85 -5.11 8.42
C MET A 125 2.80 -4.49 9.46
N ALA A 126 2.32 -3.48 10.22
CA ALA A 126 3.11 -2.84 11.28
C ALA A 126 3.47 -3.84 12.39
N LEU A 127 2.52 -4.68 12.84
CA LEU A 127 2.78 -5.72 13.85
C LEU A 127 3.81 -6.74 13.36
N VAL A 128 3.68 -7.22 12.13
CA VAL A 128 4.64 -8.15 11.52
C VAL A 128 6.04 -7.51 11.40
N SER A 129 6.10 -6.25 10.98
CA SER A 129 7.38 -5.52 10.83
C SER A 129 8.07 -5.28 12.17
N CYS A 130 7.31 -4.85 13.19
CA CYS A 130 7.83 -4.70 14.54
C CYS A 130 8.28 -6.04 15.14
N GLY A 131 7.51 -7.10 14.93
CA GLY A 131 7.85 -8.45 15.36
C GLY A 131 9.13 -8.96 14.68
N ARG A 132 9.32 -8.67 13.39
CA ARG A 132 10.50 -9.08 12.64
C ARG A 132 11.80 -8.46 13.17
N VAL A 133 11.74 -7.21 13.61
CA VAL A 133 12.89 -6.48 14.19
C VAL A 133 12.96 -6.63 15.71
N ALA A 134 11.92 -7.23 16.33
CA ALA A 134 11.72 -7.32 17.79
C ALA A 134 11.76 -5.96 18.50
N SER A 135 11.47 -4.89 17.78
CA SER A 135 11.39 -3.51 18.31
C SER A 135 10.48 -2.63 17.47
N ALA A 136 9.81 -1.68 18.11
CA ALA A 136 9.05 -0.64 17.42
C ALA A 136 9.93 0.60 17.28
N GLN A 137 10.29 0.93 16.03
CA GLN A 137 11.14 2.06 15.70
C GLN A 137 10.35 3.10 14.90
N THR A 138 10.61 4.37 15.14
CA THR A 138 9.96 5.49 14.44
C THR A 138 10.33 5.59 12.96
N THR A 139 11.40 4.92 12.56
CA THR A 139 11.91 4.87 11.17
C THR A 139 11.35 3.70 10.36
N LEU A 140 10.70 2.72 11.00
CA LEU A 140 10.11 1.58 10.30
C LEU A 140 9.03 2.05 9.30
N GLY A 141 9.08 1.50 8.11
CA GLY A 141 8.08 1.75 7.07
C GLY A 141 8.33 2.98 6.18
N GLY A 142 9.31 3.84 6.48
CA GLY A 142 9.58 5.03 5.68
C GLY A 142 9.85 4.72 4.20
N ASP A 143 10.76 3.82 3.93
CA ASP A 143 11.13 3.42 2.56
C ASP A 143 10.11 2.47 1.92
N THR A 144 9.29 1.81 2.73
CA THR A 144 8.32 0.81 2.27
C THR A 144 7.22 1.42 1.39
N VAL A 145 6.88 2.70 1.62
CA VAL A 145 5.86 3.41 0.83
C VAL A 145 6.23 3.44 -0.64
N MET A 146 7.49 3.77 -0.96
CA MET A 146 7.98 3.82 -2.34
C MET A 146 8.03 2.42 -2.98
N ASP A 147 8.46 1.41 -2.22
CA ASP A 147 8.47 0.02 -2.68
C ASP A 147 7.05 -0.49 -3.01
N ILE A 148 6.05 -0.12 -2.20
CA ILE A 148 4.63 -0.48 -2.43
C ILE A 148 4.10 0.22 -3.69
N ILE A 149 4.35 1.52 -3.86
CA ILE A 149 3.92 2.26 -5.05
C ILE A 149 4.53 1.61 -6.31
N ALA A 150 5.84 1.35 -6.29
CA ALA A 150 6.53 0.69 -7.40
C ALA A 150 5.92 -0.68 -7.71
N ALA A 151 5.68 -1.51 -6.68
CA ALA A 151 5.10 -2.84 -6.84
C ALA A 151 3.69 -2.79 -7.45
N VAL A 152 2.85 -1.84 -7.03
CA VAL A 152 1.48 -1.69 -7.52
C VAL A 152 1.47 -1.22 -8.99
N VAL A 153 2.32 -0.25 -9.34
CA VAL A 153 2.45 0.26 -10.72
C VAL A 153 3.01 -0.80 -11.65
N ILE A 154 4.11 -1.48 -11.27
CA ILE A 154 4.68 -2.61 -12.02
C ILE A 154 3.66 -3.75 -12.16
N GLY A 155 2.81 -3.92 -11.16
CA GLY A 155 1.71 -4.89 -11.16
C GLY A 155 0.55 -4.52 -12.10
N GLY A 156 0.62 -3.40 -12.82
CA GLY A 156 -0.37 -2.95 -13.80
C GLY A 156 -1.61 -2.28 -13.19
N THR A 157 -1.48 -1.70 -12.00
CA THR A 157 -2.51 -0.85 -11.43
C THR A 157 -2.12 0.61 -11.64
N PRO A 158 -2.82 1.38 -12.50
CA PRO A 158 -2.47 2.76 -12.81
C PRO A 158 -2.65 3.67 -11.59
N MET A 159 -1.83 4.73 -11.50
CA MET A 159 -1.90 5.71 -10.41
C MET A 159 -3.24 6.45 -10.37
N GLY A 160 -3.89 6.61 -11.53
CA GLY A 160 -5.24 7.19 -11.63
C GLY A 160 -6.35 6.29 -11.09
N GLY A 161 -6.09 5.02 -10.87
CA GLY A 161 -7.09 4.04 -10.42
C GLY A 161 -7.93 3.45 -11.56
N GLY A 162 -9.09 2.89 -11.22
CA GLY A 162 -10.05 2.35 -12.20
C GLY A 162 -9.76 0.95 -12.71
N SER A 163 -8.56 0.45 -12.57
CA SER A 163 -8.21 -0.93 -12.92
C SER A 163 -7.14 -1.48 -12.01
N GLY A 164 -6.98 -2.79 -11.97
CA GLY A 164 -5.96 -3.46 -11.20
C GLY A 164 -6.37 -4.86 -10.78
N THR A 165 -5.38 -5.69 -10.52
CA THR A 165 -5.61 -7.07 -10.07
C THR A 165 -4.68 -7.41 -8.92
N VAL A 166 -5.18 -8.21 -7.97
CA VAL A 166 -4.37 -8.70 -6.85
C VAL A 166 -3.19 -9.55 -7.33
N GLY A 167 -3.39 -10.34 -8.41
CA GLY A 167 -2.32 -11.13 -9.03
C GLY A 167 -1.21 -10.25 -9.63
N GLY A 168 -1.60 -9.17 -10.32
CA GLY A 168 -0.63 -8.19 -10.83
C GLY A 168 0.18 -7.54 -9.71
N THR A 169 -0.49 -7.07 -8.65
CA THR A 169 0.19 -6.49 -7.48
C THR A 169 1.14 -7.49 -6.82
N LEU A 170 0.74 -8.77 -6.69
CA LEU A 170 1.62 -9.83 -6.18
C LEU A 170 2.87 -9.98 -7.04
N PHE A 171 2.71 -10.01 -8.36
CA PHE A 171 3.84 -10.07 -9.29
C PHE A 171 4.78 -8.87 -9.13
N GLY A 172 4.22 -7.66 -9.04
CA GLY A 172 5.01 -6.44 -8.78
C GLY A 172 5.78 -6.50 -7.46
N CYS A 173 5.15 -7.00 -6.39
CA CYS A 173 5.82 -7.21 -5.10
C CYS A 173 6.98 -8.21 -5.21
N LEU A 174 6.81 -9.31 -5.97
CA LEU A 174 7.87 -10.28 -6.20
C LEU A 174 9.04 -9.66 -6.99
N VAL A 175 8.76 -8.87 -8.01
CA VAL A 175 9.80 -8.18 -8.80
C VAL A 175 10.61 -7.22 -7.92
N ILE A 176 9.95 -6.34 -7.17
CA ILE A 176 10.65 -5.39 -6.26
C ILE A 176 11.40 -6.15 -5.16
N GLY A 177 10.82 -7.20 -4.59
CA GLY A 177 11.47 -8.04 -3.60
C GLY A 177 12.72 -8.74 -4.13
N LEU A 178 12.66 -9.29 -5.35
CA LEU A 178 13.81 -9.92 -6.01
C LEU A 178 14.92 -8.92 -6.32
N ILE A 179 14.58 -7.73 -6.81
CA ILE A 179 15.56 -6.66 -7.06
C ILE A 179 16.23 -6.25 -5.74
N SER A 180 15.45 -5.96 -4.70
CA SER A 180 15.98 -5.56 -3.39
C SER A 180 16.89 -6.64 -2.78
N ASN A 181 16.46 -7.91 -2.85
CA ASN A 181 17.26 -9.03 -2.35
C ASN A 181 18.52 -9.27 -3.18
N GLY A 182 18.42 -9.17 -4.51
CA GLY A 182 19.57 -9.27 -5.41
C GLY A 182 20.65 -8.22 -5.13
N LEU A 183 20.23 -6.95 -4.96
CA LEU A 183 21.13 -5.85 -4.62
C LEU A 183 21.80 -6.07 -3.25
N ASN A 184 21.06 -6.62 -2.27
CA ASN A 184 21.64 -6.99 -0.96
C ASN A 184 22.68 -8.12 -1.08
N LEU A 185 22.40 -9.16 -1.86
CA LEU A 185 23.33 -10.26 -2.08
C LEU A 185 24.62 -9.82 -2.80
N LEU A 186 24.50 -8.87 -3.72
CA LEU A 186 25.62 -8.24 -4.40
C LEU A 186 26.39 -7.24 -3.52
N LYS A 187 25.99 -7.10 -2.24
CA LYS A 187 26.57 -6.15 -1.27
C LYS A 187 26.59 -4.70 -1.78
N VAL A 188 25.62 -4.32 -2.62
CA VAL A 188 25.46 -2.95 -3.08
C VAL A 188 25.07 -2.07 -1.89
N SER A 189 25.74 -0.91 -1.73
CA SER A 189 25.45 -0.02 -0.62
C SER A 189 23.99 0.45 -0.63
N SER A 190 23.41 0.71 0.55
CA SER A 190 22.03 1.17 0.70
C SER A 190 21.73 2.44 -0.11
N TYR A 191 22.72 3.31 -0.31
CA TYR A 191 22.58 4.52 -1.10
C TYR A 191 22.31 4.21 -2.58
N TRP A 192 23.06 3.27 -3.16
CA TRP A 192 22.85 2.82 -4.54
C TRP A 192 21.53 2.05 -4.70
N GLN A 193 21.09 1.34 -3.67
CA GLN A 193 19.77 0.70 -3.66
C GLN A 193 18.65 1.74 -3.72
N MET A 194 18.76 2.84 -2.96
CA MET A 194 17.78 3.95 -3.02
C MET A 194 17.73 4.59 -4.42
N VAL A 195 18.89 4.84 -5.04
CA VAL A 195 18.96 5.37 -6.41
C VAL A 195 18.31 4.42 -7.39
N SER A 196 18.65 3.12 -7.33
CA SER A 196 18.09 2.10 -8.23
C SER A 196 16.57 2.00 -8.11
N LYS A 197 16.05 1.98 -6.89
CA LYS A 197 14.60 1.98 -6.64
C LYS A 197 13.92 3.22 -7.21
N GLY A 198 14.50 4.41 -6.99
CA GLY A 198 13.97 5.65 -7.54
C GLY A 198 13.90 5.64 -9.07
N VAL A 199 14.94 5.14 -9.74
CA VAL A 199 14.96 4.99 -11.20
C VAL A 199 13.90 4.00 -11.67
N ILE A 200 13.75 2.84 -11.00
CA ILE A 200 12.74 1.84 -11.34
C ILE A 200 11.34 2.42 -11.24
N ILE A 201 11.05 3.15 -10.15
CA ILE A 201 9.75 3.82 -9.96
C ILE A 201 9.50 4.84 -11.09
N LEU A 202 10.49 5.67 -11.38
CA LEU A 202 10.38 6.68 -12.43
C LEU A 202 10.06 6.05 -13.79
N VAL A 203 10.80 5.00 -14.16
CA VAL A 203 10.57 4.26 -15.41
C VAL A 203 9.17 3.63 -15.43
N ALA A 204 8.75 2.99 -14.34
CA ALA A 204 7.43 2.38 -14.23
C ALA A 204 6.30 3.42 -14.41
N VAL A 205 6.40 4.57 -13.74
CA VAL A 205 5.40 5.64 -13.84
C VAL A 205 5.39 6.26 -15.25
N VAL A 206 6.55 6.48 -15.87
CA VAL A 206 6.62 7.01 -17.25
C VAL A 206 5.96 6.03 -18.23
N LEU A 207 6.21 4.72 -18.09
CA LEU A 207 5.59 3.70 -18.93
C LEU A 207 4.07 3.64 -18.72
N ASP A 208 3.59 3.78 -17.49
CA ASP A 208 2.17 3.82 -17.15
C ASP A 208 1.47 5.00 -17.83
N VAL A 209 1.96 6.21 -17.64
CA VAL A 209 1.41 7.43 -18.28
C VAL A 209 1.47 7.36 -19.81
N TYR A 210 2.55 6.80 -20.36
CA TYR A 210 2.67 6.66 -21.82
C TYR A 210 1.68 5.65 -22.39
N SER A 211 1.47 4.54 -21.69
CA SER A 211 0.49 3.52 -22.03
C SER A 211 -0.94 4.11 -22.04
N GLU A 212 -1.30 4.85 -20.98
CA GLU A 212 -2.61 5.50 -20.87
C GLU A 212 -2.87 6.47 -22.04
N ARG A 213 -1.90 7.28 -22.41
CA ARG A 213 -2.00 8.21 -23.56
C ARG A 213 -2.20 7.49 -24.90
N ILE A 214 -1.56 6.31 -25.08
CA ILE A 214 -1.75 5.51 -26.30
C ILE A 214 -3.20 4.99 -26.35
N TYR A 215 -3.71 4.44 -25.24
CA TYR A 215 -5.09 3.95 -25.17
C TYR A 215 -6.11 5.07 -25.45
N GLU A 216 -5.94 6.26 -24.90
CA GLU A 216 -6.80 7.41 -25.17
C GLU A 216 -6.78 7.82 -26.65
N ARG A 217 -5.61 7.84 -27.29
CA ARG A 217 -5.48 8.16 -28.71
C ARG A 217 -6.14 7.13 -29.62
N MET A 218 -6.13 5.86 -29.25
CA MET A 218 -6.81 4.81 -30.01
C MET A 218 -8.32 4.93 -29.89
N ARG A 219 -8.82 5.18 -28.66
CA ARG A 219 -10.26 5.37 -28.40
C ARG A 219 -10.86 6.58 -29.10
N ASN A 220 -10.12 7.66 -29.25
CA ASN A 220 -10.60 8.88 -29.94
C ASN A 220 -10.51 8.79 -31.47
N LYS A 221 -10.08 7.67 -32.04
CA LYS A 221 -10.03 7.42 -33.48
C LYS A 221 -11.16 6.50 -33.96
N GLU A 222 -11.91 5.87 -33.04
CA GLU A 222 -13.15 5.12 -33.30
C GLU A 222 -14.39 6.00 -33.06
#